data_15658caa8eef033a5e1f88b78006a385
#
_entry.id   15658caa8eef033a5e1f88b78006a385
#
_cell.length_a   1.000
_cell.length_b   1.000
_cell.length_c   1.000
_cell.angle_alpha   90.00
_cell.angle_beta   90.00
_cell.angle_gamma   90.00
#
_symmetry.space_group_name_H-M   'P 1'
#
loop_
_entity.id
_entity.type
_entity.pdbx_description
1 polymer ?
#
loop_
_entity_poly.entity_id
_entity_poly.type
_entity_poly.pdbx_seq_one_letter_code
_entity_poly.pdbx_strand_id
1 'polypeptide(L)'
;MFAKAAVFAISLALGSAFTAGAAAQEACGLCARSVVINSSLARCFLDKYPDFASRAAAAVAVNLDDCEESRSVVPALRGPSAAGAEPTRKFFLSLPQLVCLKRKLEEPDLVLDPSAQIDLGSC
;
A
#
# COMPACT_ATOMS: atom_id res chain seq x y z
N MET A 1 65.68 0.14 -38.03
CA MET A 1 65.45 0.95 -36.85
C MET A 1 63.99 0.80 -36.50
N PHE A 2 63.72 0.22 -35.34
CA PHE A 2 62.43 -0.36 -35.01
C PHE A 2 61.52 0.67 -34.36
N ALA A 3 60.37 0.94 -34.96
CA ALA A 3 59.31 1.72 -34.36
C ALA A 3 58.32 0.75 -33.61
N LYS A 4 58.27 0.84 -32.31
CA LYS A 4 57.27 0.11 -31.48
C LYS A 4 56.00 0.93 -31.40
N ALA A 5 54.93 0.45 -32.02
CA ALA A 5 53.57 0.98 -31.83
C ALA A 5 52.99 0.39 -30.58
N ALA A 6 52.70 1.24 -29.61
CA ALA A 6 51.96 0.87 -28.41
C ALA A 6 50.45 1.02 -28.68
N VAL A 7 49.74 -0.11 -28.64
CA VAL A 7 48.28 -0.15 -28.75
C VAL A 7 47.71 0.03 -27.35
N PHE A 8 47.11 1.17 -27.09
CA PHE A 8 46.30 1.40 -25.87
C PHE A 8 44.91 0.83 -26.06
N ALA A 9 44.65 -0.27 -25.37
CA ALA A 9 43.30 -0.81 -25.27
C ALA A 9 42.56 -0.05 -24.18
N ILE A 10 41.60 0.79 -24.58
CA ILE A 10 40.68 1.46 -23.65
C ILE A 10 39.51 0.50 -23.40
N SER A 11 39.50 -0.13 -22.23
CA SER A 11 38.38 -0.93 -21.76
C SER A 11 37.30 0.01 -21.21
N LEU A 12 36.25 0.23 -21.99
CA LEU A 12 35.00 0.86 -21.48
C LEU A 12 34.25 -0.17 -20.61
N ALA A 13 34.33 -0.01 -19.30
CA ALA A 13 33.44 -0.70 -18.37
C ALA A 13 32.08 0.03 -18.35
N LEU A 14 31.11 -0.50 -19.08
CA LEU A 14 29.72 -0.08 -18.93
C LEU A 14 29.20 -0.63 -17.61
N GLY A 15 29.17 0.22 -16.58
CA GLY A 15 28.48 -0.03 -15.36
C GLY A 15 26.98 0.03 -15.59
N SER A 16 26.33 -1.11 -15.71
CA SER A 16 24.85 -1.21 -15.71
C SER A 16 24.36 -1.00 -14.29
N ALA A 17 23.92 0.21 -13.98
CA ALA A 17 23.18 0.49 -12.76
C ALA A 17 21.78 -0.12 -12.92
N PHE A 18 21.56 -1.28 -12.31
CA PHE A 18 20.22 -1.87 -12.18
C PHE A 18 19.41 -1.02 -11.18
N THR A 19 18.54 -0.18 -11.69
CA THR A 19 17.51 0.46 -10.89
C THR A 19 16.37 -0.55 -10.64
N ALA A 20 16.53 -1.36 -9.59
CA ALA A 20 15.56 -2.41 -9.22
C ALA A 20 14.29 -1.87 -8.51
N GLY A 21 14.04 -0.57 -8.52
CA GLY A 21 12.98 0.04 -7.72
C GLY A 21 11.59 0.12 -8.34
N ALA A 22 11.46 0.05 -9.67
CA ALA A 22 10.18 0.32 -10.35
C ALA A 22 9.34 -0.95 -10.66
N ALA A 23 9.95 -2.13 -10.72
CA ALA A 23 9.28 -3.34 -11.20
C ALA A 23 8.31 -3.97 -10.20
N ALA A 24 8.43 -3.69 -8.89
CA ALA A 24 7.61 -4.32 -7.86
C ALA A 24 6.18 -3.74 -7.79
N GLN A 25 5.96 -2.50 -8.22
CA GLN A 25 4.64 -1.87 -8.21
C GLN A 25 3.78 -2.24 -9.41
N GLU A 26 4.40 -2.56 -10.54
CA GLU A 26 3.68 -2.98 -11.75
C GLU A 26 3.19 -4.43 -11.70
N ALA A 27 3.76 -5.28 -10.82
CA ALA A 27 3.39 -6.69 -10.69
C ALA A 27 2.01 -6.92 -10.08
N CYS A 28 1.40 -5.93 -9.41
CA CYS A 28 0.10 -6.04 -8.77
C CYS A 28 -0.95 -5.21 -9.49
N GLY A 29 -1.47 -5.71 -10.62
CA GLY A 29 -2.50 -5.02 -11.41
C GLY A 29 -3.84 -4.86 -10.69
N LEU A 30 -4.10 -5.64 -9.63
CA LEU A 30 -5.31 -5.61 -8.83
C LEU A 30 -5.16 -4.84 -7.51
N CYS A 31 -3.95 -4.38 -7.19
CA CYS A 31 -3.71 -3.65 -5.95
C CYS A 31 -4.37 -2.28 -5.96
N ALA A 32 -4.96 -1.92 -4.82
CA ALA A 32 -5.61 -0.65 -4.64
C ALA A 32 -4.60 0.51 -4.72
N ARG A 33 -4.96 1.58 -5.40
CA ARG A 33 -4.18 2.83 -5.43
C ARG A 33 -4.52 3.75 -4.28
N SER A 34 -5.74 3.64 -3.78
CA SER A 34 -6.21 4.34 -2.60
C SER A 34 -7.28 3.50 -1.90
N VAL A 35 -7.45 3.72 -0.63
CA VAL A 35 -8.52 3.12 0.17
C VAL A 35 -9.21 4.20 0.97
N VAL A 36 -10.52 4.05 1.16
CA VAL A 36 -11.30 4.89 2.05
C VAL A 36 -11.50 4.13 3.35
N ILE A 37 -11.08 4.69 4.47
CA ILE A 37 -11.10 4.02 5.76
C ILE A 37 -11.58 4.98 6.86
N ASN A 38 -12.29 4.45 7.83
CA ASN A 38 -12.69 5.15 9.05
C ASN A 38 -11.89 4.65 10.25
N SER A 39 -12.07 5.27 11.40
CA SER A 39 -11.34 4.90 12.63
C SER A 39 -11.59 3.46 13.07
N SER A 40 -12.80 2.97 12.90
CA SER A 40 -13.20 1.59 13.24
C SER A 40 -12.46 0.56 12.38
N LEU A 41 -12.47 0.76 11.06
CA LEU A 41 -11.80 -0.12 10.11
C LEU A 41 -10.28 -0.03 10.24
N ALA A 42 -9.75 1.16 10.52
CA ALA A 42 -8.30 1.36 10.72
C ALA A 42 -7.81 0.56 11.93
N ARG A 43 -8.53 0.63 13.04
CA ARG A 43 -8.20 -0.15 14.24
C ARG A 43 -8.25 -1.64 13.96
N CYS A 44 -9.31 -2.11 13.32
CA CYS A 44 -9.47 -3.51 12.95
C CYS A 44 -8.35 -3.97 11.98
N PHE A 45 -7.97 -3.15 11.00
CA PHE A 45 -6.84 -3.45 10.14
C PHE A 45 -5.53 -3.61 10.92
N LEU A 46 -5.25 -2.71 11.85
CA LEU A 46 -4.05 -2.77 12.69
C LEU A 46 -4.04 -4.02 13.58
N ASP A 47 -5.18 -4.41 14.13
CA ASP A 47 -5.32 -5.63 14.93
C ASP A 47 -5.07 -6.89 14.10
N LYS A 48 -5.51 -6.91 12.83
CA LYS A 48 -5.33 -8.02 11.89
C LYS A 48 -4.00 -7.97 11.11
N TYR A 49 -3.24 -6.91 11.25
CA TYR A 49 -2.01 -6.69 10.48
C TYR A 49 -1.01 -7.86 10.55
N PRO A 50 -0.73 -8.48 11.72
CA PRO A 50 0.17 -9.62 11.79
C PRO A 50 -0.27 -10.79 10.90
N ASP A 51 -1.58 -11.04 10.81
CA ASP A 51 -2.13 -12.10 9.96
C ASP A 51 -1.95 -11.79 8.48
N PHE A 52 -2.17 -10.54 8.08
CA PHE A 52 -1.95 -10.11 6.70
C PHE A 52 -0.46 -10.18 6.33
N ALA A 53 0.42 -9.73 7.20
CA ALA A 53 1.86 -9.76 6.98
C ALA A 53 2.42 -11.18 6.90
N SER A 54 1.84 -12.13 7.61
CA SER A 54 2.25 -13.54 7.59
C SER A 54 1.90 -14.27 6.29
N ARG A 55 0.93 -13.75 5.55
CA ARG A 55 0.50 -14.30 4.25
C ARG A 55 1.33 -13.80 3.09
N ALA A 56 2.60 -13.48 3.30
CA ALA A 56 3.50 -12.86 2.35
C ALA A 56 3.45 -13.53 0.97
N ALA A 57 2.64 -12.98 0.08
CA ALA A 57 2.51 -13.30 -1.31
C ALA A 57 2.72 -12.01 -2.13
N ALA A 58 2.72 -12.10 -3.46
CA ALA A 58 2.82 -10.92 -4.34
C ALA A 58 1.71 -9.88 -4.08
N ALA A 59 0.53 -10.35 -3.66
CA ALA A 59 -0.58 -9.51 -3.22
C ALA A 59 -1.27 -10.14 -2.00
N VAL A 60 -1.69 -9.31 -1.07
CA VAL A 60 -2.44 -9.69 0.13
C VAL A 60 -3.88 -9.23 -0.02
N ALA A 61 -4.83 -10.16 0.10
CA ALA A 61 -6.25 -9.83 0.17
C ALA A 61 -6.58 -9.35 1.59
N VAL A 62 -7.01 -8.11 1.70
CA VAL A 62 -7.49 -7.53 2.95
C VAL A 62 -9.01 -7.59 2.97
N ASN A 63 -9.57 -8.22 4.00
CA ASN A 63 -11.01 -8.29 4.23
C ASN A 63 -11.33 -7.74 5.63
N LEU A 64 -12.09 -6.67 5.67
CA LEU A 64 -12.50 -5.97 6.88
C LEU A 64 -14.03 -6.04 7.11
N ASP A 65 -14.74 -6.93 6.43
CA ASP A 65 -16.19 -7.06 6.60
C ASP A 65 -16.60 -7.39 8.04
N ASP A 66 -15.78 -8.20 8.72
CA ASP A 66 -16.05 -8.64 10.09
C ASP A 66 -15.85 -7.52 11.14
N CYS A 67 -15.28 -6.41 10.73
CA CYS A 67 -14.85 -5.33 11.63
C CYS A 67 -15.98 -4.46 12.15
N GLU A 68 -17.12 -4.45 11.50
CA GLU A 68 -18.26 -3.59 11.84
C GLU A 68 -19.41 -4.32 12.54
N GLU A 69 -19.35 -5.64 12.65
CA GLU A 69 -20.44 -6.44 13.23
C GLU A 69 -20.67 -6.21 14.72
N SER A 70 -19.73 -5.64 15.43
CA SER A 70 -19.85 -5.36 16.85
C SER A 70 -20.67 -4.10 17.19
N ARG A 71 -21.16 -3.39 16.20
CA ARG A 71 -22.04 -2.24 16.39
C ARG A 71 -23.39 -2.51 15.73
N SER A 72 -24.29 -3.09 16.47
CA SER A 72 -25.71 -3.10 16.15
C SER A 72 -26.27 -1.66 16.21
N VAL A 73 -25.81 -0.80 15.35
CA VAL A 73 -26.42 0.49 15.09
C VAL A 73 -27.51 0.23 14.06
N VAL A 74 -28.73 0.41 14.50
CA VAL A 74 -29.93 0.28 13.69
C VAL A 74 -29.74 1.03 12.37
N PRO A 75 -29.80 0.36 11.20
CA PRO A 75 -29.57 1.00 9.90
C PRO A 75 -30.54 2.14 9.56
N ALA A 76 -31.61 2.26 10.32
CA ALA A 76 -32.70 3.20 10.10
C ALA A 76 -32.38 4.67 10.42
N LEU A 77 -31.22 4.98 10.97
CA LEU A 77 -30.84 6.33 11.36
C LEU A 77 -29.65 6.90 10.60
N ARG A 78 -29.39 6.38 9.41
CA ARG A 78 -28.56 7.15 8.47
C ARG A 78 -29.39 8.32 7.97
N GLY A 79 -29.34 9.43 8.73
CA GLY A 79 -29.73 10.71 8.19
C GLY A 79 -28.98 10.98 6.90
N PRO A 80 -29.40 11.97 6.07
CA PRO A 80 -28.69 12.31 4.86
C PRO A 80 -27.24 12.64 5.28
N SER A 81 -26.38 11.65 5.12
CA SER A 81 -25.01 11.74 5.58
C SER A 81 -24.30 12.79 4.78
N ALA A 82 -23.83 13.78 5.51
CA ALA A 82 -22.75 14.59 5.02
C ALA A 82 -21.70 13.67 4.40
N ALA A 83 -21.49 13.88 3.14
CA ALA A 83 -20.55 13.36 2.21
C ALA A 83 -19.25 12.79 2.79
N GLY A 84 -19.29 11.59 3.36
CA GLY A 84 -18.13 10.73 3.49
C GLY A 84 -18.20 9.67 2.39
N ALA A 85 -17.12 9.46 1.66
CA ALA A 85 -17.06 8.33 0.75
C ALA A 85 -17.25 7.04 1.54
N GLU A 86 -17.96 6.06 0.96
CA GLU A 86 -18.20 4.78 1.61
C GLU A 86 -16.87 4.06 1.89
N PRO A 87 -16.61 3.60 3.11
CA PRO A 87 -15.38 2.92 3.45
C PRO A 87 -15.16 1.65 2.63
N THR A 88 -13.92 1.45 2.18
CA THR A 88 -13.50 0.27 1.43
C THR A 88 -13.21 -0.87 2.40
N ARG A 89 -13.92 -1.98 2.28
CA ARG A 89 -13.81 -3.13 3.20
C ARG A 89 -12.99 -4.27 2.64
N LYS A 90 -12.92 -4.40 1.32
CA LYS A 90 -12.17 -5.45 0.62
C LYS A 90 -11.27 -4.84 -0.43
N PHE A 91 -10.00 -5.16 -0.36
CA PHE A 91 -9.01 -4.67 -1.32
C PHE A 91 -7.77 -5.55 -1.32
N PHE A 92 -6.98 -5.44 -2.38
CA PHE A 92 -5.68 -6.09 -2.48
C PHE A 92 -4.57 -5.07 -2.28
N LEU A 93 -3.53 -5.48 -1.56
CA LEU A 93 -2.32 -4.69 -1.36
C LEU A 93 -1.09 -5.51 -1.71
N SER A 94 -0.08 -4.88 -2.28
CA SER A 94 1.27 -5.43 -2.28
C SER A 94 1.86 -5.37 -0.86
N LEU A 95 2.91 -6.14 -0.59
CA LEU A 95 3.54 -6.09 0.73
C LEU A 95 4.07 -4.68 1.10
N PRO A 96 4.73 -3.94 0.19
CA PRO A 96 5.10 -2.55 0.47
C PRO A 96 3.91 -1.64 0.78
N GLN A 97 2.79 -1.81 0.08
CA GLN A 97 1.56 -1.04 0.35
C GLN A 97 0.95 -1.40 1.70
N LEU A 98 0.99 -2.67 2.09
CA LEU A 98 0.52 -3.13 3.40
C LEU A 98 1.29 -2.44 4.54
N VAL A 99 2.61 -2.42 4.45
CA VAL A 99 3.49 -1.73 5.41
C VAL A 99 3.24 -0.22 5.40
N CYS A 100 3.08 0.36 4.22
CA CYS A 100 2.83 1.79 4.04
C CYS A 100 1.48 2.21 4.64
N LEU A 101 0.42 1.43 4.40
CA LEU A 101 -0.90 1.68 4.98
C LEU A 101 -0.84 1.65 6.51
N LYS A 102 -0.20 0.62 7.09
CA LYS A 102 0.00 0.55 8.54
C LYS A 102 0.64 1.82 9.08
N ARG A 103 1.74 2.25 8.50
CA ARG A 103 2.47 3.45 8.92
C ARG A 103 1.61 4.70 8.83
N LYS A 104 0.86 4.87 7.74
CA LYS A 104 -0.04 6.02 7.54
C LYS A 104 -1.18 6.03 8.57
N LEU A 105 -1.73 4.87 8.92
CA LEU A 105 -2.80 4.77 9.92
C LEU A 105 -2.31 5.00 11.36
N GLU A 106 -1.03 4.83 11.61
CA GLU A 106 -0.40 5.11 12.91
C GLU A 106 0.02 6.58 13.08
N GLU A 107 -0.13 7.41 12.06
CA GLU A 107 0.19 8.84 12.15
C GLU A 107 -0.78 9.56 13.12
N PRO A 108 -0.27 10.31 14.11
CA PRO A 108 -1.12 10.91 15.16
C PRO A 108 -2.03 12.03 14.64
N ASP A 109 -1.67 12.66 13.52
CA ASP A 109 -2.42 13.79 12.95
C ASP A 109 -3.49 13.36 11.94
N LEU A 110 -3.62 12.05 11.69
CA LEU A 110 -4.57 11.53 10.72
C LEU A 110 -6.00 11.59 11.26
N VAL A 111 -6.87 12.31 10.57
CA VAL A 111 -8.31 12.40 10.89
C VAL A 111 -9.06 11.35 10.07
N LEU A 112 -9.61 10.35 10.74
CA LEU A 112 -10.29 9.21 10.11
C LEU A 112 -11.82 9.27 10.19
N ASP A 113 -12.37 10.24 10.89
CA ASP A 113 -13.82 10.36 11.07
C ASP A 113 -14.37 11.57 10.28
N PRO A 114 -15.42 11.38 9.49
CA PRO A 114 -16.22 10.16 9.28
C PRO A 114 -15.50 9.10 8.43
N SER A 115 -14.60 9.47 7.57
CA SER A 115 -13.71 8.60 6.79
C SER A 115 -12.61 9.43 6.13
N ALA A 116 -11.51 8.80 5.81
CA ALA A 116 -10.39 9.40 5.08
C ALA A 116 -10.01 8.55 3.88
N GLN A 117 -9.62 9.19 2.81
CA GLN A 117 -9.01 8.54 1.66
C GLN A 117 -7.50 8.49 1.86
N ILE A 118 -6.94 7.31 1.88
CA ILE A 118 -5.51 7.07 2.01
C ILE A 118 -4.92 6.75 0.64
N ASP A 119 -4.02 7.59 0.18
CA ASP A 119 -3.28 7.34 -1.06
C ASP A 119 -2.16 6.31 -0.83
N LEU A 120 -2.17 5.26 -1.63
CA LEU A 120 -1.18 4.18 -1.63
C LEU A 120 -0.27 4.23 -2.87
N GLY A 121 -0.55 5.13 -3.79
CA GLY A 121 0.27 5.31 -5.00
C GLY A 121 1.65 5.89 -4.70
N SER A 122 1.79 6.57 -3.56
CA SER A 122 3.06 7.14 -3.08
C SER A 122 3.88 6.17 -2.22
N CYS A 123 3.39 4.98 -2.03
CA CYS A 123 4.08 3.92 -1.32
C CYS A 123 5.07 3.19 -2.24
#